data_de951e655a7bf977c23fcdf753e3f627
#
_entry.id   de951e655a7bf977c23fcdf753e3f627
#
_cell.length_a   1.000
_cell.length_b   1.000
_cell.length_c   1.000
_cell.angle_alpha   90.00
_cell.angle_beta   90.00
_cell.angle_gamma   90.00
#
_symmetry.space_group_name_H-M   'P 1'
#
loop_
_entity.id
_entity.type
_entity.pdbx_description
1 polymer ?
#
loop_
_entity_poly.entity_id
_entity_poly.type
_entity_poly.pdbx_seq_one_letter_code
_entity_poly.pdbx_strand_id
1 'polypeptide(L)'
;MQTITITRPHVSSRLVLVVVSFTLLLSNSFVLYVHGLDTNQIFFGVNMKGYYTSMAQSRTTGSVMPADYFDDSFKLISEGGMNHVRFVFYWEAYEKDPTNFMLELQSVAQAADKYNVNVIYDNHQFHTSSWFNPQRGTGFPSYLFENNPSYPAGNGGGPKYTPAKVWWTDWWNRRVVDSNGTDGWTLQAEFLKKIMDTVDSHQSTLGYEILSEPQVHNSDQWEKIGKYNTFMVNELRKYTNKTLVYSMNIPVDLKSPINLIPENLAKMAPQNSTNVVFKISIYGLPTGSYQQARLNTFLQASNITGIPIYVGEWNNVLREQTINEEGTAVFEINPFESDINQQEANQFVKIFKDLGIWGLAYWKWDYVSLQTPNFNLISIGDNGDIITNKYFKQLEVALKSNYPNQSNQ
;
A
#
# COMPACT_ATOMS: atom_id res chain seq x y z
N MET A 1 3.56 -58.59 -63.48
CA MET A 1 2.88 -58.18 -62.25
C MET A 1 3.94 -57.98 -61.18
N GLN A 2 4.33 -56.73 -60.92
CA GLN A 2 5.27 -56.40 -59.87
C GLN A 2 4.48 -55.83 -58.70
N THR A 3 4.61 -56.45 -57.54
CA THR A 3 3.95 -56.05 -56.31
C THR A 3 4.83 -55.03 -55.60
N ILE A 4 4.34 -53.77 -55.39
CA ILE A 4 5.02 -52.72 -54.66
C ILE A 4 4.58 -52.82 -53.19
N THR A 5 5.51 -53.14 -52.31
CA THR A 5 5.30 -53.16 -50.87
C THR A 5 5.63 -51.76 -50.26
N ILE A 6 4.62 -51.05 -49.74
CA ILE A 6 4.82 -49.79 -49.07
C ILE A 6 5.10 -50.08 -47.60
N THR A 7 6.34 -49.83 -47.15
CA THR A 7 6.71 -49.84 -45.72
C THR A 7 6.37 -48.50 -45.08
N ARG A 8 5.53 -48.50 -44.05
CA ARG A 8 5.27 -47.34 -43.17
C ARG A 8 6.50 -47.07 -42.31
N PRO A 9 6.91 -45.81 -42.14
CA PRO A 9 7.97 -45.50 -41.18
C PRO A 9 7.43 -45.57 -39.75
N HIS A 10 8.13 -46.31 -38.90
CA HIS A 10 7.95 -46.27 -37.42
C HIS A 10 8.38 -44.89 -36.91
N VAL A 11 7.41 -44.08 -36.54
CA VAL A 11 7.69 -42.87 -35.73
C VAL A 11 7.91 -43.32 -34.27
N SER A 12 9.13 -43.15 -33.81
CA SER A 12 9.54 -43.62 -32.48
C SER A 12 8.80 -42.88 -31.37
N SER A 13 8.19 -43.65 -30.49
CA SER A 13 7.49 -43.21 -29.28
C SER A 13 8.34 -42.38 -28.29
N ARG A 14 9.64 -42.18 -28.57
CA ARG A 14 10.56 -41.38 -27.74
C ARG A 14 10.41 -39.86 -27.93
N LEU A 15 9.90 -39.39 -29.09
CA LEU A 15 9.75 -37.95 -29.35
C LEU A 15 8.54 -37.35 -28.62
N VAL A 16 7.49 -38.16 -28.42
CA VAL A 16 6.26 -37.72 -27.70
C VAL A 16 6.50 -37.58 -26.20
N LEU A 17 7.37 -38.41 -25.62
CA LEU A 17 7.68 -38.36 -24.17
C LEU A 17 8.52 -37.12 -23.80
N VAL A 18 9.39 -36.64 -24.71
CA VAL A 18 10.23 -35.45 -24.47
C VAL A 18 9.41 -34.17 -24.51
N VAL A 19 8.41 -34.08 -25.43
CA VAL A 19 7.55 -32.90 -25.53
C VAL A 19 6.59 -32.78 -24.32
N VAL A 20 6.05 -33.91 -23.84
CA VAL A 20 5.18 -33.93 -22.68
C VAL A 20 5.98 -33.64 -21.39
N SER A 21 7.22 -34.11 -21.28
CA SER A 21 8.09 -33.78 -20.13
C SER A 21 8.54 -32.32 -20.13
N PHE A 22 8.72 -31.70 -21.31
CA PHE A 22 9.09 -30.27 -21.38
C PHE A 22 7.90 -29.35 -21.06
N THR A 23 6.69 -29.73 -21.42
CA THR A 23 5.47 -28.97 -21.07
C THR A 23 5.11 -29.13 -19.60
N LEU A 24 5.37 -30.26 -18.96
CA LEU A 24 5.18 -30.48 -17.53
C LEU A 24 6.27 -29.80 -16.67
N LEU A 25 7.49 -29.64 -17.20
CA LEU A 25 8.56 -28.90 -16.52
C LEU A 25 8.36 -27.38 -16.57
N LEU A 26 7.65 -26.84 -17.55
CA LEU A 26 7.31 -25.41 -17.64
C LEU A 26 6.10 -25.03 -16.77
N SER A 27 5.27 -25.99 -16.34
CA SER A 27 4.12 -25.71 -15.47
C SER A 27 4.39 -25.80 -13.98
N ASN A 28 5.57 -26.29 -13.55
CA ASN A 28 5.90 -26.51 -12.13
C ASN A 28 7.09 -25.69 -11.61
N SER A 29 7.55 -24.66 -12.32
CA SER A 29 8.76 -23.92 -11.91
C SER A 29 8.54 -22.42 -11.80
N PHE A 30 7.38 -21.95 -11.36
CA PHE A 30 7.24 -20.60 -10.85
C PHE A 30 7.18 -20.59 -9.30
N VAL A 31 8.22 -21.15 -8.68
CA VAL A 31 8.54 -20.79 -7.31
C VAL A 31 9.36 -19.50 -7.39
N LEU A 32 8.73 -18.39 -7.09
CA LEU A 32 9.39 -17.11 -6.90
C LEU A 32 10.44 -17.25 -5.78
N TYR A 33 11.71 -17.40 -6.16
CA TYR A 33 12.81 -17.18 -5.23
C TYR A 33 12.96 -15.67 -5.03
N VAL A 34 12.15 -15.11 -4.14
CA VAL A 34 12.36 -13.75 -3.65
C VAL A 34 13.52 -13.79 -2.66
N HIS A 35 14.68 -13.30 -3.07
CA HIS A 35 15.86 -13.27 -2.21
C HIS A 35 15.59 -12.37 -1.00
N GLY A 36 15.55 -12.96 0.18
CA GLY A 36 15.59 -12.26 1.46
C GLY A 36 14.27 -12.06 2.20
N LEU A 37 13.13 -12.36 1.61
CA LEU A 37 11.83 -12.30 2.30
C LEU A 37 11.39 -13.72 2.70
N ASP A 38 10.93 -13.89 3.94
CA ASP A 38 10.32 -15.14 4.38
C ASP A 38 8.94 -15.30 3.70
N THR A 39 8.89 -16.09 2.64
CA THR A 39 7.65 -16.35 1.88
C THR A 39 6.64 -17.21 2.64
N ASN A 40 7.00 -17.73 3.82
CA ASN A 40 6.11 -18.54 4.66
C ASN A 40 5.28 -17.68 5.63
N GLN A 41 5.66 -16.43 5.84
CA GLN A 41 4.94 -15.50 6.71
C GLN A 41 4.15 -14.50 5.85
N ILE A 42 2.85 -14.47 6.03
CA ILE A 42 1.98 -13.45 5.44
C ILE A 42 1.70 -12.37 6.49
N PHE A 43 1.81 -11.10 6.09
CA PHE A 43 1.44 -9.98 6.95
C PHE A 43 -0.02 -9.61 6.65
N PHE A 44 -0.90 -9.85 7.59
CA PHE A 44 -2.31 -9.52 7.46
C PHE A 44 -2.74 -8.55 8.55
N GLY A 45 -3.27 -7.40 8.17
CA GLY A 45 -3.62 -6.40 9.15
C GLY A 45 -4.49 -5.26 8.63
N VAL A 46 -4.31 -4.12 9.26
CA VAL A 46 -5.15 -2.94 9.06
C VAL A 46 -4.31 -1.69 8.88
N ASN A 47 -4.90 -0.69 8.23
CA ASN A 47 -4.41 0.68 8.25
C ASN A 47 -4.91 1.38 9.52
N MET A 48 -4.01 2.02 10.25
CA MET A 48 -4.32 2.77 11.48
C MET A 48 -3.74 4.18 11.38
N LYS A 49 -4.46 5.14 11.92
CA LYS A 49 -4.03 6.54 12.02
C LYS A 49 -3.93 6.97 13.48
N GLY A 50 -2.98 7.85 13.75
CA GLY A 50 -2.89 8.53 15.03
C GLY A 50 -3.60 9.89 15.03
N TYR A 51 -3.56 10.57 16.15
CA TYR A 51 -4.13 11.88 16.31
C TYR A 51 -3.16 12.99 15.88
N TYR A 52 -1.94 12.94 16.37
CA TYR A 52 -0.87 13.89 16.02
C TYR A 52 -0.20 13.57 14.70
N THR A 53 -0.04 12.30 14.38
CA THR A 53 0.61 11.85 13.15
C THR A 53 -0.25 12.00 11.90
N SER A 54 -1.59 12.12 12.05
CA SER A 54 -2.52 12.20 10.91
C SER A 54 -3.18 13.57 10.68
N MET A 55 -2.75 14.62 11.36
CA MET A 55 -3.39 15.93 11.30
C MET A 55 -4.80 15.99 11.91
N ALA A 56 -5.23 14.97 12.62
CA ALA A 56 -6.56 14.95 13.23
C ALA A 56 -6.73 16.08 14.23
N GLN A 57 -5.70 16.39 15.01
CA GLN A 57 -5.65 17.53 15.93
C GLN A 57 -6.06 18.86 15.29
N SER A 58 -5.82 19.06 14.01
CA SER A 58 -6.16 20.30 13.31
C SER A 58 -7.52 20.29 12.62
N ARG A 59 -8.20 19.15 12.59
CA ARG A 59 -9.43 18.96 11.80
C ARG A 59 -10.63 18.44 12.59
N THR A 60 -10.40 17.81 13.75
CA THR A 60 -11.46 17.35 14.63
C THR A 60 -11.64 18.30 15.79
N THR A 61 -12.79 18.93 15.88
CA THR A 61 -13.17 19.71 17.04
C THR A 61 -13.75 18.78 18.10
N GLY A 62 -13.07 18.68 19.26
CA GLY A 62 -13.65 18.10 20.47
C GLY A 62 -13.47 16.61 20.71
N SER A 63 -12.85 15.86 19.81
CA SER A 63 -12.55 14.44 20.02
C SER A 63 -11.12 14.28 20.52
N VAL A 64 -10.95 13.82 21.74
CA VAL A 64 -9.65 13.42 22.28
C VAL A 64 -9.50 11.92 22.08
N MET A 65 -8.34 11.47 21.55
CA MET A 65 -8.03 10.06 21.46
C MET A 65 -8.03 9.46 22.88
N PRO A 66 -8.67 8.29 23.11
CA PRO A 66 -8.57 7.61 24.38
C PRO A 66 -7.11 7.37 24.78
N ALA A 67 -6.77 7.50 26.06
CA ALA A 67 -5.39 7.39 26.55
C ALA A 67 -4.75 6.04 26.17
N ASP A 68 -5.53 4.96 26.22
CA ASP A 68 -5.09 3.60 25.98
C ASP A 68 -5.38 3.12 24.54
N TYR A 69 -5.69 4.05 23.62
CA TYR A 69 -6.14 3.71 22.27
C TYR A 69 -5.23 2.75 21.52
N PHE A 70 -3.94 2.97 21.56
CA PHE A 70 -2.99 2.08 20.85
C PHE A 70 -2.87 0.73 21.55
N ASP A 71 -2.80 0.72 22.87
CA ASP A 71 -2.72 -0.52 23.65
C ASP A 71 -3.92 -1.43 23.38
N ASP A 72 -5.12 -0.89 23.49
CA ASP A 72 -6.36 -1.62 23.23
C ASP A 72 -6.52 -2.01 21.77
N SER A 73 -6.15 -1.14 20.83
CA SER A 73 -6.20 -1.43 19.40
C SER A 73 -5.27 -2.58 19.01
N PHE A 74 -4.01 -2.53 19.43
CA PHE A 74 -3.03 -3.59 19.10
C PHE A 74 -3.39 -4.91 19.75
N LYS A 75 -3.95 -4.88 20.97
CA LYS A 75 -4.51 -6.06 21.63
C LYS A 75 -5.62 -6.71 20.79
N LEU A 76 -6.64 -5.92 20.40
CA LEU A 76 -7.76 -6.42 19.60
C LEU A 76 -7.32 -6.94 18.23
N ILE A 77 -6.37 -6.27 17.58
CA ILE A 77 -5.78 -6.69 16.30
C ILE A 77 -5.11 -8.06 16.46
N SER A 78 -4.28 -8.22 17.48
CA SER A 78 -3.60 -9.48 17.77
C SER A 78 -4.57 -10.59 18.12
N GLU A 79 -5.53 -10.36 19.01
CA GLU A 79 -6.59 -11.32 19.40
C GLU A 79 -7.47 -11.71 18.20
N GLY A 80 -7.69 -10.80 17.25
CA GLY A 80 -8.38 -11.06 15.98
C GLY A 80 -7.59 -11.91 14.99
N GLY A 81 -6.36 -12.31 15.34
CA GLY A 81 -5.48 -13.11 14.48
C GLY A 81 -4.79 -12.32 13.39
N MET A 82 -4.77 -11.00 13.47
CA MET A 82 -4.00 -10.11 12.62
C MET A 82 -2.62 -9.87 13.24
N ASN A 83 -1.59 -9.79 12.41
CA ASN A 83 -0.19 -9.67 12.85
C ASN A 83 0.51 -8.44 12.29
N HIS A 84 -0.27 -7.51 11.71
CA HIS A 84 0.29 -6.38 10.97
C HIS A 84 -0.58 -5.12 11.11
N VAL A 85 0.10 -3.98 11.21
CA VAL A 85 -0.48 -2.64 11.11
C VAL A 85 0.33 -1.83 10.09
N ARG A 86 -0.34 -1.20 9.15
CA ARG A 86 0.22 -0.13 8.34
C ARG A 86 -0.15 1.18 9.01
N PHE A 87 0.81 1.79 9.72
CA PHE A 87 0.59 3.00 10.49
C PHE A 87 0.82 4.24 9.63
N VAL A 88 -0.25 4.99 9.40
CA VAL A 88 -0.29 6.15 8.50
C VAL A 88 0.15 7.41 9.23
N PHE A 89 1.17 8.09 8.72
CA PHE A 89 1.58 9.41 9.18
C PHE A 89 1.79 10.37 8.00
N TYR A 90 1.78 11.68 8.27
CA TYR A 90 1.97 12.72 7.27
C TYR A 90 3.14 13.63 7.63
N TRP A 91 3.99 13.93 6.65
CA TRP A 91 5.13 14.80 6.87
C TRP A 91 4.70 16.20 7.36
N GLU A 92 3.64 16.78 6.79
CA GLU A 92 3.14 18.08 7.27
C GLU A 92 2.61 18.03 8.71
N ALA A 93 2.19 16.86 9.21
CA ALA A 93 1.79 16.71 10.61
C ALA A 93 3.00 16.79 11.56
N TYR A 94 4.12 16.20 11.14
CA TYR A 94 5.39 16.35 11.87
C TYR A 94 5.81 17.82 11.97
N GLU A 95 5.76 18.58 10.88
CA GLU A 95 6.17 19.99 10.87
C GLU A 95 5.28 20.86 11.78
N LYS A 96 4.04 20.47 12.02
CA LYS A 96 3.13 21.19 12.90
C LYS A 96 3.38 20.95 14.39
N ASP A 97 3.67 19.72 14.76
CA ASP A 97 3.89 19.33 16.15
C ASP A 97 4.87 18.17 16.25
N PRO A 98 6.18 18.42 16.04
CA PRO A 98 7.19 17.37 16.04
C PRO A 98 7.24 16.56 17.34
N THR A 99 7.02 17.22 18.47
CA THR A 99 7.12 16.60 19.80
C THR A 99 6.03 15.56 20.00
N ASN A 100 4.77 15.94 19.87
CA ASN A 100 3.66 15.01 20.06
C ASN A 100 3.59 13.96 18.93
N PHE A 101 3.99 14.33 17.72
CA PHE A 101 4.12 13.38 16.61
C PHE A 101 5.09 12.23 16.96
N MET A 102 6.28 12.54 17.48
CA MET A 102 7.28 11.52 17.83
C MET A 102 6.86 10.71 19.08
N LEU A 103 6.23 11.32 20.07
CA LEU A 103 5.67 10.61 21.21
C LEU A 103 4.59 9.60 20.79
N GLU A 104 3.75 9.98 19.84
CA GLU A 104 2.72 9.08 19.30
C GLU A 104 3.34 7.90 18.56
N LEU A 105 4.38 8.10 17.73
CA LEU A 105 5.11 7.00 17.10
C LEU A 105 5.72 6.03 18.11
N GLN A 106 6.31 6.54 19.20
CA GLN A 106 6.84 5.71 20.28
C GLN A 106 5.74 4.88 20.96
N SER A 107 4.57 5.48 21.20
CA SER A 107 3.42 4.78 21.80
C SER A 107 2.95 3.64 20.90
N VAL A 108 2.89 3.87 19.58
CA VAL A 108 2.57 2.85 18.58
C VAL A 108 3.58 1.71 18.61
N ALA A 109 4.88 2.01 18.60
CA ALA A 109 5.93 1.01 18.60
C ALA A 109 5.92 0.15 19.89
N GLN A 110 5.69 0.79 21.06
CA GLN A 110 5.57 0.10 22.34
C GLN A 110 4.36 -0.84 22.39
N ALA A 111 3.20 -0.39 21.93
CA ALA A 111 2.00 -1.23 21.86
C ALA A 111 2.21 -2.39 20.89
N ALA A 112 2.83 -2.15 19.74
CA ALA A 112 3.15 -3.16 18.75
C ALA A 112 4.09 -4.25 19.31
N ASP A 113 5.17 -3.86 20.00
CA ASP A 113 6.08 -4.80 20.66
C ASP A 113 5.36 -5.64 21.72
N LYS A 114 4.51 -5.00 22.53
CA LYS A 114 3.75 -5.68 23.60
C LYS A 114 2.84 -6.78 23.08
N TYR A 115 2.20 -6.58 21.92
CA TYR A 115 1.24 -7.53 21.35
C TYR A 115 1.78 -8.32 20.17
N ASN A 116 3.08 -8.22 19.87
CA ASN A 116 3.75 -8.90 18.77
C ASN A 116 3.07 -8.65 17.40
N VAL A 117 2.74 -7.38 17.13
CA VAL A 117 2.13 -6.95 15.86
C VAL A 117 3.13 -6.15 15.06
N ASN A 118 3.41 -6.58 13.84
CA ASN A 118 4.39 -5.93 12.96
C ASN A 118 3.87 -4.60 12.40
N VAL A 119 4.71 -3.57 12.32
CA VAL A 119 4.32 -2.25 11.84
C VAL A 119 5.12 -1.83 10.61
N ILE A 120 4.43 -1.47 9.54
CA ILE A 120 4.97 -0.62 8.47
C ILE A 120 4.57 0.82 8.74
N TYR A 121 5.54 1.70 8.84
CA TYR A 121 5.35 3.14 9.00
C TYR A 121 5.19 3.78 7.63
N ASP A 122 3.99 4.29 7.34
CA ASP A 122 3.57 4.78 6.03
C ASP A 122 3.67 6.31 5.95
N ASN A 123 4.64 6.82 5.20
CA ASN A 123 4.71 8.22 4.82
C ASN A 123 3.62 8.54 3.78
N HIS A 124 2.47 8.91 4.29
CA HIS A 124 1.25 9.03 3.49
C HIS A 124 1.06 10.41 2.90
N GLN A 125 0.38 10.46 1.77
CA GLN A 125 -0.17 11.69 1.20
C GLN A 125 -1.56 11.41 0.62
N PHE A 126 -2.40 12.43 0.64
CA PHE A 126 -3.68 12.43 -0.06
C PHE A 126 -3.90 13.82 -0.64
N HIS A 127 -4.14 13.92 -1.94
CA HIS A 127 -4.20 15.19 -2.66
C HIS A 127 -2.92 16.05 -2.52
N THR A 128 -1.75 15.41 -2.34
CA THR A 128 -0.43 16.00 -2.22
C THR A 128 -0.18 16.72 -0.91
N SER A 129 -1.03 17.67 -0.52
CA SER A 129 -0.86 18.52 0.67
C SER A 129 -2.14 19.30 0.99
N SER A 130 -2.25 19.74 2.25
CA SER A 130 -3.25 20.73 2.65
C SER A 130 -3.07 22.09 1.96
N TRP A 131 -1.88 22.38 1.44
CA TRP A 131 -1.59 23.56 0.62
C TRP A 131 -2.48 23.66 -0.61
N PHE A 132 -2.65 22.56 -1.33
CA PHE A 132 -3.50 22.50 -2.52
C PHE A 132 -4.97 22.23 -2.21
N ASN A 133 -5.25 21.51 -1.13
CA ASN A 133 -6.60 21.20 -0.69
C ASN A 133 -6.72 21.31 0.82
N PRO A 134 -7.03 22.50 1.36
CA PRO A 134 -7.11 22.72 2.80
C PRO A 134 -8.11 21.84 3.54
N GLN A 135 -9.14 21.35 2.85
CA GLN A 135 -10.20 20.54 3.47
C GLN A 135 -9.84 19.05 3.55
N ARG A 136 -9.14 18.53 2.53
CA ARG A 136 -8.91 17.09 2.37
C ARG A 136 -7.44 16.71 2.17
N GLY A 137 -6.63 17.62 1.63
CA GLY A 137 -5.24 17.36 1.31
C GLY A 137 -4.40 17.15 2.58
N THR A 138 -3.49 16.20 2.53
CA THR A 138 -2.48 15.91 3.56
C THR A 138 -1.23 15.37 2.88
N GLY A 139 -0.08 15.56 3.47
CA GLY A 139 1.14 14.93 2.98
C GLY A 139 2.36 15.82 3.11
N PHE A 140 2.70 16.53 2.06
CA PHE A 140 3.93 17.33 2.01
C PHE A 140 3.78 18.67 2.72
N PRO A 141 4.82 19.15 3.43
CA PRO A 141 4.78 20.42 4.15
C PRO A 141 4.77 21.64 3.23
N SER A 142 4.20 22.75 3.72
CA SER A 142 3.96 23.97 2.94
C SER A 142 5.23 24.62 2.37
N TYR A 143 6.36 24.51 3.06
CA TYR A 143 7.61 25.11 2.64
C TYR A 143 8.17 24.55 1.31
N LEU A 144 7.65 23.42 0.81
CA LEU A 144 7.95 22.86 -0.51
C LEU A 144 7.13 23.51 -1.63
N PHE A 145 6.21 24.41 -1.30
CA PHE A 145 5.29 25.04 -2.26
C PHE A 145 5.32 26.58 -2.22
N GLU A 146 5.37 27.16 -1.03
CA GLU A 146 5.06 28.56 -0.76
C GLU A 146 5.98 29.56 -1.47
N ASN A 147 7.22 29.17 -1.78
CA ASN A 147 8.19 30.05 -2.41
C ASN A 147 8.20 29.97 -3.95
N ASN A 148 7.29 29.18 -4.55
CA ASN A 148 7.21 29.04 -6.00
C ASN A 148 5.84 29.45 -6.54
N PRO A 149 5.76 30.52 -7.34
CA PRO A 149 4.47 31.00 -7.89
C PRO A 149 3.79 30.00 -8.83
N SER A 150 4.50 28.96 -9.28
CA SER A 150 3.90 27.87 -10.07
C SER A 150 3.06 26.91 -9.23
N TYR A 151 3.12 27.00 -7.90
CA TYR A 151 2.40 26.15 -6.96
C TYR A 151 1.46 26.97 -6.06
N PRO A 152 0.50 27.75 -6.62
CA PRO A 152 -0.38 28.55 -5.80
C PRO A 152 -1.21 27.68 -4.86
N ALA A 153 -1.47 28.18 -3.66
CA ALA A 153 -2.42 27.57 -2.75
C ALA A 153 -3.82 27.49 -3.41
N GLY A 154 -4.55 26.43 -3.13
CA GLY A 154 -5.80 26.21 -3.87
C GLY A 154 -6.94 25.61 -3.05
N ASN A 155 -8.11 25.60 -3.67
CA ASN A 155 -9.32 25.04 -3.12
C ASN A 155 -9.71 23.70 -3.75
N GLY A 156 -8.88 23.13 -4.60
CA GLY A 156 -9.20 21.92 -5.32
C GLY A 156 -7.97 21.05 -5.51
N GLY A 157 -7.81 20.05 -4.67
CA GLY A 157 -6.63 19.21 -4.73
C GLY A 157 -6.98 17.83 -5.21
N GLY A 158 -7.34 17.56 -6.27
CA GLY A 158 -7.43 16.21 -6.80
C GLY A 158 -6.32 15.96 -7.84
N PRO A 159 -6.22 14.77 -8.39
CA PRO A 159 -5.33 14.46 -9.50
C PRO A 159 -5.51 15.36 -10.73
N LYS A 160 -6.64 16.06 -10.80
CA LYS A 160 -6.96 17.01 -11.88
C LYS A 160 -6.48 18.45 -11.60
N TYR A 161 -6.03 18.77 -10.38
CA TYR A 161 -5.59 20.11 -10.03
C TYR A 161 -4.26 20.46 -10.70
N THR A 162 -4.28 21.39 -11.63
CA THR A 162 -3.12 21.73 -12.47
C THR A 162 -1.85 22.09 -11.68
N PRO A 163 -1.89 22.96 -10.64
CA PRO A 163 -0.71 23.26 -9.85
C PRO A 163 -0.08 22.03 -9.18
N ALA A 164 -0.89 21.10 -8.67
CA ALA A 164 -0.37 19.86 -8.11
C ALA A 164 0.32 18.98 -9.19
N LYS A 165 -0.21 18.95 -10.41
CA LYS A 165 0.43 18.24 -11.53
C LYS A 165 1.77 18.86 -11.92
N VAL A 166 1.87 20.19 -11.92
CA VAL A 166 3.14 20.89 -12.16
C VAL A 166 4.13 20.52 -11.07
N TRP A 167 3.72 20.60 -9.81
CA TRP A 167 4.56 20.22 -8.68
C TRP A 167 5.05 18.77 -8.77
N TRP A 168 4.17 17.79 -9.05
CA TRP A 168 4.59 16.40 -9.23
C TRP A 168 5.56 16.21 -10.38
N THR A 169 5.40 16.96 -11.46
CA THR A 169 6.35 16.96 -12.57
C THR A 169 7.73 17.47 -12.13
N ASP A 170 7.76 18.54 -11.35
CA ASP A 170 9.00 19.10 -10.81
C ASP A 170 9.60 18.22 -9.70
N TRP A 171 8.75 17.56 -8.88
CA TRP A 171 9.20 16.56 -7.93
C TRP A 171 9.96 15.41 -8.60
N TRP A 172 9.40 14.83 -9.66
CA TRP A 172 10.04 13.75 -10.41
C TRP A 172 11.30 14.21 -11.18
N ASN A 173 11.43 15.49 -11.48
CA ASN A 173 12.63 16.06 -12.07
C ASN A 173 13.63 16.58 -11.02
N ARG A 174 13.37 16.39 -9.72
CA ARG A 174 14.19 16.84 -8.60
C ARG A 174 14.41 18.36 -8.60
N ARG A 175 13.36 19.12 -8.96
CA ARG A 175 13.38 20.59 -9.05
C ARG A 175 12.70 21.29 -7.89
N VAL A 176 11.94 20.54 -7.07
CA VAL A 176 11.34 21.08 -5.85
C VAL A 176 12.44 21.27 -4.82
N VAL A 177 12.60 22.49 -4.33
CA VAL A 177 13.60 22.86 -3.34
C VAL A 177 12.98 23.69 -2.22
N ASP A 178 13.57 23.66 -1.03
CA ASP A 178 13.21 24.56 0.06
C ASP A 178 13.81 25.97 -0.15
N SER A 179 13.60 26.86 0.82
CA SER A 179 14.15 28.23 0.80
C SER A 179 15.69 28.30 0.82
N ASN A 180 16.36 27.23 1.24
CA ASN A 180 17.81 27.13 1.31
C ASN A 180 18.41 26.47 0.06
N GLY A 181 17.57 26.04 -0.88
CA GLY A 181 17.99 25.34 -2.09
C GLY A 181 18.22 23.83 -1.92
N THR A 182 17.85 23.26 -0.78
CA THR A 182 17.91 21.81 -0.56
C THR A 182 16.79 21.13 -1.32
N ASP A 183 17.09 20.11 -2.10
CA ASP A 183 16.08 19.41 -2.89
C ASP A 183 15.15 18.55 -2.03
N GLY A 184 13.90 18.43 -2.47
CA GLY A 184 12.85 17.77 -1.73
C GLY A 184 13.08 16.28 -1.47
N TRP A 185 13.82 15.58 -2.32
CA TRP A 185 14.16 14.17 -2.09
C TRP A 185 15.12 14.01 -0.91
N THR A 186 16.10 14.90 -0.81
CA THR A 186 17.02 14.94 0.33
C THR A 186 16.28 15.27 1.61
N LEU A 187 15.42 16.29 1.59
CA LEU A 187 14.60 16.66 2.76
C LEU A 187 13.68 15.53 3.21
N GLN A 188 13.09 14.79 2.27
CA GLN A 188 12.25 13.63 2.61
C GLN A 188 13.06 12.47 3.21
N ALA A 189 14.26 12.21 2.70
CA ALA A 189 15.14 11.19 3.27
C ALA A 189 15.55 11.55 4.70
N GLU A 190 15.87 12.82 4.97
CA GLU A 190 16.16 13.33 6.31
C GLU A 190 14.95 13.22 7.26
N PHE A 191 13.75 13.50 6.77
CA PHE A 191 12.52 13.31 7.54
C PHE A 191 12.31 11.83 7.90
N LEU A 192 12.39 10.92 6.92
CA LEU A 192 12.24 9.49 7.16
C LEU A 192 13.34 8.94 8.09
N LYS A 193 14.56 9.48 8.02
CA LYS A 193 15.60 9.14 8.98
C LYS A 193 15.18 9.46 10.42
N LYS A 194 14.54 10.61 10.67
CA LYS A 194 14.03 10.94 12.03
C LYS A 194 12.99 9.93 12.52
N ILE A 195 12.13 9.45 11.60
CA ILE A 195 11.18 8.36 11.93
C ILE A 195 11.95 7.10 12.32
N MET A 196 12.94 6.71 11.52
CA MET A 196 13.78 5.53 11.80
C MET A 196 14.53 5.66 13.14
N ASP A 197 15.14 6.80 13.41
CA ASP A 197 15.83 7.07 14.69
C ASP A 197 14.88 6.87 15.90
N THR A 198 13.57 7.00 15.71
CA THR A 198 12.57 6.84 16.77
C THR A 198 12.10 5.40 16.94
N VAL A 199 11.93 4.64 15.84
CA VAL A 199 11.21 3.35 15.89
C VAL A 199 12.00 2.15 15.36
N ASP A 200 13.16 2.31 14.71
CA ASP A 200 13.88 1.19 14.05
C ASP A 200 14.40 0.12 15.03
N SER A 201 14.68 0.51 16.28
CA SER A 201 15.15 -0.41 17.32
C SER A 201 14.06 -1.33 17.88
N HIS A 202 12.79 -1.05 17.63
CA HIS A 202 11.66 -1.87 18.05
C HIS A 202 11.58 -3.15 17.23
N GLN A 203 11.32 -4.29 17.90
CA GLN A 203 11.23 -5.59 17.21
C GLN A 203 10.04 -5.66 16.26
N SER A 204 8.95 -5.03 16.63
CA SER A 204 7.73 -4.92 15.83
C SER A 204 7.89 -4.06 14.57
N THR A 205 8.93 -3.22 14.47
CA THR A 205 9.15 -2.43 13.26
C THR A 205 9.52 -3.33 12.09
N LEU A 206 8.58 -3.51 11.17
CA LEU A 206 8.73 -4.31 9.95
C LEU A 206 9.39 -3.51 8.84
N GLY A 207 9.01 -2.24 8.67
CA GLY A 207 9.56 -1.41 7.61
C GLY A 207 8.93 -0.05 7.45
N TYR A 208 9.27 0.59 6.34
CA TYR A 208 8.90 1.97 6.03
C TYR A 208 8.40 2.11 4.61
N GLU A 209 7.22 2.70 4.45
CA GLU A 209 6.75 3.12 3.13
C GLU A 209 7.32 4.50 2.81
N ILE A 210 8.08 4.56 1.71
CA ILE A 210 8.81 5.77 1.31
C ILE A 210 7.84 6.91 1.02
N LEU A 211 6.81 6.62 0.25
CA LEU A 211 5.76 7.57 -0.10
C LEU A 211 4.53 6.82 -0.62
N SER A 212 3.40 7.01 0.04
CA SER A 212 2.14 6.39 -0.38
C SER A 212 1.58 7.07 -1.62
N GLU A 213 1.19 6.27 -2.59
CA GLU A 213 0.43 6.67 -3.77
C GLU A 213 0.93 7.93 -4.50
N PRO A 214 2.25 8.03 -4.82
CA PRO A 214 2.77 9.17 -5.58
C PRO A 214 2.09 9.28 -6.95
N GLN A 215 1.79 10.51 -7.38
CA GLN A 215 1.01 10.73 -8.59
C GLN A 215 1.88 10.64 -9.86
N VAL A 216 1.32 9.99 -10.87
CA VAL A 216 1.89 9.87 -12.22
C VAL A 216 0.96 10.54 -13.21
N HIS A 217 1.46 11.43 -14.04
CA HIS A 217 0.65 12.19 -14.99
C HIS A 217 1.04 11.97 -16.45
N ASN A 218 2.28 11.54 -16.70
CA ASN A 218 2.80 11.31 -18.04
C ASN A 218 3.63 10.01 -18.07
N SER A 219 3.67 9.37 -19.23
CA SER A 219 4.41 8.12 -19.43
C SER A 219 5.93 8.26 -19.33
N ASP A 220 6.48 9.46 -19.47
CA ASP A 220 7.91 9.74 -19.27
C ASP A 220 8.33 9.78 -17.80
N GLN A 221 7.38 9.76 -16.87
CA GLN A 221 7.66 9.83 -15.44
C GLN A 221 8.08 8.49 -14.83
N TRP A 222 7.81 7.36 -15.47
CA TRP A 222 8.11 6.04 -14.92
C TRP A 222 9.58 5.84 -14.57
N GLU A 223 10.48 6.20 -15.45
CA GLU A 223 11.93 6.11 -15.19
C GLU A 223 12.40 7.10 -14.13
N LYS A 224 11.77 8.29 -14.07
CA LYS A 224 12.07 9.31 -13.06
C LYS A 224 11.68 8.84 -11.67
N ILE A 225 10.52 8.15 -11.54
CA ILE A 225 10.09 7.52 -10.30
C ILE A 225 11.06 6.42 -9.89
N GLY A 226 11.56 5.62 -10.84
CA GLY A 226 12.60 4.62 -10.57
C GLY A 226 13.90 5.25 -10.05
N LYS A 227 14.29 6.41 -10.57
CA LYS A 227 15.45 7.18 -10.04
C LYS A 227 15.20 7.70 -8.63
N TYR A 228 13.98 8.20 -8.36
CA TYR A 228 13.57 8.62 -7.02
C TYR A 228 13.59 7.43 -6.04
N ASN A 229 12.96 6.31 -6.37
CA ASN A 229 12.94 5.13 -5.53
C ASN A 229 14.36 4.59 -5.28
N THR A 230 15.23 4.61 -6.31
CA THR A 230 16.65 4.23 -6.18
C THR A 230 17.39 5.16 -5.22
N PHE A 231 17.20 6.48 -5.34
CA PHE A 231 17.79 7.46 -4.43
C PHE A 231 17.32 7.21 -2.99
N MET A 232 16.00 7.11 -2.78
CA MET A 232 15.44 6.92 -1.44
C MET A 232 15.91 5.61 -0.80
N VAL A 233 15.86 4.50 -1.53
CA VAL A 233 16.35 3.21 -1.02
C VAL A 233 17.83 3.30 -0.64
N ASN A 234 18.67 3.89 -1.47
CA ASN A 234 20.11 4.03 -1.18
C ASN A 234 20.38 4.92 0.03
N GLU A 235 19.63 6.02 0.20
CA GLU A 235 19.77 6.88 1.38
C GLU A 235 19.31 6.18 2.65
N LEU A 236 18.13 5.56 2.63
CA LEU A 236 17.54 4.93 3.81
C LEU A 236 18.28 3.66 4.24
N ARG A 237 18.86 2.91 3.29
CA ARG A 237 19.70 1.73 3.60
C ARG A 237 20.97 2.04 4.38
N LYS A 238 21.36 3.29 4.50
CA LYS A 238 22.46 3.70 5.40
C LYS A 238 22.08 3.57 6.89
N TYR A 239 20.78 3.51 7.19
CA TYR A 239 20.23 3.55 8.54
C TYR A 239 19.45 2.31 8.93
N THR A 240 18.85 1.58 7.99
CA THR A 240 18.01 0.42 8.29
C THR A 240 18.17 -0.73 7.30
N ASN A 241 18.04 -1.96 7.81
CA ASN A 241 17.88 -3.18 7.00
C ASN A 241 16.42 -3.67 6.94
N LYS A 242 15.49 -2.94 7.56
CA LYS A 242 14.06 -3.25 7.55
C LYS A 242 13.47 -3.16 6.14
N THR A 243 12.28 -3.69 5.93
CA THR A 243 11.61 -3.63 4.64
C THR A 243 11.38 -2.18 4.19
N LEU A 244 11.72 -1.86 2.95
CA LEU A 244 11.36 -0.59 2.33
C LEU A 244 10.24 -0.82 1.32
N VAL A 245 9.25 0.05 1.35
CA VAL A 245 8.05 -0.07 0.53
C VAL A 245 7.99 1.11 -0.42
N TYR A 246 7.94 0.85 -1.72
CA TYR A 246 7.61 1.87 -2.71
C TYR A 246 6.20 1.65 -3.26
N SER A 247 5.59 2.71 -3.75
CA SER A 247 4.17 2.72 -4.09
C SER A 247 3.90 3.57 -5.33
N MET A 248 2.69 3.51 -5.84
CA MET A 248 2.18 4.44 -6.83
C MET A 248 0.70 4.72 -6.62
N ASN A 249 0.27 5.91 -7.03
CA ASN A 249 -1.15 6.18 -7.19
C ASN A 249 -1.67 5.38 -8.38
N ILE A 250 -2.68 4.58 -8.15
CA ILE A 250 -3.31 3.83 -9.22
C ILE A 250 -4.24 4.78 -9.97
N PRO A 251 -3.91 5.13 -11.22
CA PRO A 251 -4.84 5.90 -12.02
C PRO A 251 -6.10 5.08 -12.20
N VAL A 252 -7.18 5.74 -12.01
CA VAL A 252 -8.51 5.17 -12.14
C VAL A 252 -8.78 4.71 -13.56
N ASP A 253 -8.13 5.32 -14.54
CA ASP A 253 -8.32 5.07 -15.96
C ASP A 253 -7.13 4.30 -16.54
N LEU A 254 -7.34 3.04 -16.91
CA LEU A 254 -6.34 2.23 -17.63
C LEU A 254 -6.03 2.76 -19.05
N LYS A 255 -6.86 3.66 -19.58
CA LYS A 255 -6.64 4.36 -20.85
C LYS A 255 -5.90 5.70 -20.68
N SER A 256 -5.48 6.02 -19.48
CA SER A 256 -4.74 7.23 -19.16
C SER A 256 -3.49 7.41 -20.03
N PRO A 257 -3.07 8.63 -20.34
CA PRO A 257 -1.82 8.93 -21.05
C PRO A 257 -0.56 8.41 -20.35
N ILE A 258 -0.67 7.91 -19.13
CA ILE A 258 0.43 7.32 -18.37
C ILE A 258 0.86 5.94 -18.87
N ASN A 259 0.06 5.27 -19.69
CA ASN A 259 0.35 3.95 -20.24
C ASN A 259 0.69 2.91 -19.15
N LEU A 260 -0.32 2.52 -18.37
CA LEU A 260 -0.18 1.57 -17.26
C LEU A 260 -0.04 0.14 -17.79
N ILE A 261 1.20 -0.25 -18.08
CA ILE A 261 1.60 -1.61 -18.51
C ILE A 261 2.67 -2.15 -17.56
N PRO A 262 2.85 -3.49 -17.47
CA PRO A 262 3.81 -4.11 -16.57
C PRO A 262 5.24 -3.59 -16.72
N GLU A 263 5.68 -3.35 -17.95
CA GLU A 263 7.03 -2.87 -18.28
C GLU A 263 7.27 -1.45 -17.74
N ASN A 264 6.25 -0.60 -17.76
CA ASN A 264 6.35 0.75 -17.20
C ASN A 264 6.35 0.72 -15.67
N LEU A 265 5.53 -0.11 -15.05
CA LEU A 265 5.55 -0.34 -13.62
C LEU A 265 6.92 -0.88 -13.15
N ALA A 266 7.51 -1.78 -13.92
CA ALA A 266 8.85 -2.32 -13.62
C ALA A 266 9.94 -1.24 -13.62
N LYS A 267 9.80 -0.17 -14.42
CA LYS A 267 10.76 0.96 -14.43
C LYS A 267 10.77 1.76 -13.13
N MET A 268 9.70 1.65 -12.31
CA MET A 268 9.65 2.30 -11.01
C MET A 268 10.49 1.60 -9.94
N ALA A 269 10.86 0.35 -10.16
CA ALA A 269 11.60 -0.45 -9.19
C ALA A 269 12.97 0.21 -8.88
N PRO A 270 13.38 0.26 -7.61
CA PRO A 270 14.71 0.72 -7.25
C PRO A 270 15.77 -0.28 -7.75
N GLN A 271 16.97 0.22 -8.07
CA GLN A 271 18.08 -0.63 -8.52
C GLN A 271 18.51 -1.65 -7.44
N ASN A 272 18.52 -1.24 -6.18
CA ASN A 272 18.68 -2.15 -5.06
C ASN A 272 17.31 -2.61 -4.58
N SER A 273 16.94 -3.85 -4.88
CA SER A 273 15.65 -4.46 -4.50
C SER A 273 15.74 -5.33 -3.25
N THR A 274 16.88 -5.35 -2.55
CA THR A 274 17.04 -6.16 -1.34
C THR A 274 16.08 -5.70 -0.25
N ASN A 275 15.22 -6.61 0.23
CA ASN A 275 14.18 -6.35 1.22
C ASN A 275 13.28 -5.14 0.85
N VAL A 276 12.83 -5.12 -0.40
CA VAL A 276 11.92 -4.11 -0.94
C VAL A 276 10.63 -4.77 -1.37
N VAL A 277 9.50 -4.12 -1.14
CA VAL A 277 8.18 -4.56 -1.61
C VAL A 277 7.48 -3.44 -2.39
N PHE A 278 6.62 -3.81 -3.33
CA PHE A 278 5.83 -2.89 -4.14
C PHE A 278 4.40 -2.82 -3.59
N LYS A 279 4.04 -1.69 -2.99
CA LYS A 279 2.69 -1.46 -2.46
C LYS A 279 1.74 -1.01 -3.55
N ILE A 280 0.55 -1.61 -3.52
CA ILE A 280 -0.60 -1.22 -4.34
C ILE A 280 -1.83 -1.02 -3.46
N SER A 281 -2.82 -0.30 -3.97
CA SER A 281 -4.15 -0.15 -3.37
C SER A 281 -5.20 -0.78 -4.27
N ILE A 282 -6.09 -1.60 -3.71
CA ILE A 282 -7.18 -2.26 -4.44
C ILE A 282 -8.46 -2.10 -3.65
N TYR A 283 -9.38 -1.32 -4.19
CA TYR A 283 -10.72 -1.14 -3.64
C TYR A 283 -11.74 -1.84 -4.52
N GLY A 284 -12.81 -2.35 -3.93
CA GLY A 284 -13.85 -3.10 -4.61
C GLY A 284 -13.60 -4.60 -4.65
N LEU A 285 -14.51 -5.34 -5.27
CA LEU A 285 -14.44 -6.80 -5.34
C LEU A 285 -13.26 -7.26 -6.22
N PRO A 286 -12.30 -8.03 -5.69
CA PRO A 286 -11.16 -8.53 -6.49
C PRO A 286 -11.59 -9.50 -7.59
N THR A 287 -12.84 -9.96 -7.58
CA THR A 287 -13.47 -10.76 -8.64
C THR A 287 -14.02 -9.93 -9.80
N GLY A 288 -14.13 -8.61 -9.64
CA GLY A 288 -14.54 -7.73 -10.71
C GLY A 288 -13.52 -7.69 -11.86
N SER A 289 -13.99 -7.65 -13.09
CA SER A 289 -13.11 -7.69 -14.28
C SER A 289 -12.06 -6.57 -14.28
N TYR A 290 -12.43 -5.40 -13.81
CA TYR A 290 -11.54 -4.25 -13.70
C TYR A 290 -10.43 -4.46 -12.66
N GLN A 291 -10.79 -4.92 -11.46
CA GLN A 291 -9.84 -5.20 -10.39
C GLN A 291 -8.90 -6.35 -10.76
N GLN A 292 -9.41 -7.39 -11.42
CA GLN A 292 -8.59 -8.50 -11.91
C GLN A 292 -7.58 -8.02 -12.98
N ALA A 293 -8.01 -7.20 -13.93
CA ALA A 293 -7.11 -6.67 -14.95
C ALA A 293 -5.97 -5.84 -14.33
N ARG A 294 -6.31 -5.01 -13.34
CA ARG A 294 -5.32 -4.21 -12.58
C ARG A 294 -4.36 -5.10 -11.80
N LEU A 295 -4.90 -6.01 -11.01
CA LEU A 295 -4.08 -6.93 -10.21
C LEU A 295 -3.14 -7.75 -11.08
N ASN A 296 -3.60 -8.25 -12.22
CA ASN A 296 -2.77 -8.97 -13.18
C ASN A 296 -1.63 -8.10 -13.72
N THR A 297 -1.89 -6.83 -14.01
CA THR A 297 -0.85 -5.89 -14.47
C THR A 297 0.25 -5.71 -13.40
N PHE A 298 -0.12 -5.59 -12.14
CA PHE A 298 0.83 -5.48 -11.03
C PHE A 298 1.60 -6.78 -10.78
N LEU A 299 0.93 -7.92 -10.83
CA LEU A 299 1.57 -9.23 -10.69
C LEU A 299 2.59 -9.48 -11.82
N GLN A 300 2.29 -9.08 -13.05
CA GLN A 300 3.24 -9.15 -14.15
C GLN A 300 4.45 -8.22 -13.92
N ALA A 301 4.25 -7.01 -13.41
CA ALA A 301 5.35 -6.13 -13.05
C ALA A 301 6.21 -6.72 -11.93
N SER A 302 5.59 -7.33 -10.91
CA SER A 302 6.27 -8.07 -9.85
C SER A 302 7.13 -9.21 -10.42
N ASN A 303 6.61 -9.97 -11.38
CA ASN A 303 7.36 -11.04 -12.04
C ASN A 303 8.57 -10.49 -12.84
N ILE A 304 8.44 -9.34 -13.49
CA ILE A 304 9.56 -8.70 -14.22
C ILE A 304 10.67 -8.26 -13.26
N THR A 305 10.30 -7.70 -12.10
CA THR A 305 11.26 -7.12 -11.17
C THR A 305 11.76 -8.08 -10.10
N GLY A 306 11.05 -9.17 -9.85
CA GLY A 306 11.27 -10.07 -8.72
C GLY A 306 10.87 -9.46 -7.36
N ILE A 307 10.22 -8.29 -7.34
CA ILE A 307 9.79 -7.59 -6.11
C ILE A 307 8.36 -8.01 -5.77
N PRO A 308 8.10 -8.51 -4.55
CA PRO A 308 6.77 -8.98 -4.17
C PRO A 308 5.77 -7.83 -4.01
N ILE A 309 4.48 -8.16 -4.17
CA ILE A 309 3.37 -7.21 -4.00
C ILE A 309 2.92 -7.17 -2.55
N TYR A 310 2.74 -5.97 -2.05
CA TYR A 310 2.05 -5.64 -0.82
C TYR A 310 0.75 -4.88 -1.14
N VAL A 311 -0.40 -5.43 -0.77
CA VAL A 311 -1.70 -4.75 -0.89
C VAL A 311 -1.90 -3.90 0.37
N GLY A 312 -1.27 -2.73 0.40
CA GLY A 312 -1.24 -1.86 1.57
C GLY A 312 -2.56 -1.16 1.87
N GLU A 313 -3.47 -1.14 0.89
CA GLU A 313 -4.83 -0.64 1.08
C GLU A 313 -5.83 -1.49 0.32
N TRP A 314 -6.83 -2.01 1.01
CA TRP A 314 -7.96 -2.68 0.40
C TRP A 314 -9.20 -2.58 1.27
N ASN A 315 -10.36 -2.57 0.66
CA ASN A 315 -11.63 -2.90 1.29
C ASN A 315 -12.66 -3.27 0.21
N ASN A 316 -13.76 -3.88 0.62
CA ASN A 316 -14.87 -4.28 -0.22
C ASN A 316 -16.17 -3.49 0.07
N VAL A 317 -16.07 -2.47 0.89
CA VAL A 317 -17.18 -1.51 1.09
C VAL A 317 -17.44 -0.73 -0.21
N LEU A 318 -16.36 -0.45 -0.94
CA LEU A 318 -16.45 0.04 -2.32
C LEU A 318 -16.69 -1.16 -3.24
N ARG A 319 -17.94 -1.42 -3.61
CA ARG A 319 -18.31 -2.64 -4.34
C ARG A 319 -17.90 -2.64 -5.80
N GLU A 320 -18.10 -1.57 -6.50
CA GLU A 320 -17.78 -1.46 -7.91
C GLU A 320 -17.10 -0.14 -8.21
N GLN A 321 -16.04 -0.21 -8.99
CA GLN A 321 -15.39 0.94 -9.56
C GLN A 321 -15.71 0.96 -11.05
N THR A 322 -16.51 1.91 -11.45
CA THR A 322 -16.80 2.20 -12.86
C THR A 322 -16.10 3.49 -13.28
N ILE A 323 -15.87 3.63 -14.57
CA ILE A 323 -15.36 4.87 -15.13
C ILE A 323 -16.53 5.52 -15.87
N ASN A 324 -16.91 6.73 -15.46
CA ASN A 324 -17.95 7.48 -16.15
C ASN A 324 -17.45 8.00 -17.51
N GLU A 325 -18.36 8.59 -18.30
CA GLU A 325 -18.06 9.15 -19.63
C GLU A 325 -16.94 10.21 -19.59
N GLU A 326 -16.73 10.85 -18.44
CA GLU A 326 -15.69 11.86 -18.23
C GLU A 326 -14.33 11.26 -17.86
N GLY A 327 -14.20 9.93 -17.81
CA GLY A 327 -12.97 9.21 -17.39
C GLY A 327 -12.70 9.33 -15.91
N THR A 328 -13.72 9.58 -15.09
CA THR A 328 -13.62 9.68 -13.63
C THR A 328 -14.09 8.38 -12.99
N ALA A 329 -13.35 7.89 -11.98
CA ALA A 329 -13.82 6.76 -11.18
C ALA A 329 -15.07 7.14 -10.41
N VAL A 330 -16.07 6.33 -10.58
CA VAL A 330 -17.26 6.34 -9.75
C VAL A 330 -17.26 5.03 -8.95
N PHE A 331 -17.37 5.17 -7.64
CA PHE A 331 -17.48 4.02 -6.75
C PHE A 331 -18.91 3.88 -6.30
N GLU A 332 -19.46 2.70 -6.45
CA GLU A 332 -20.65 2.32 -5.73
C GLU A 332 -20.24 1.95 -4.30
N ILE A 333 -20.64 2.78 -3.35
CA ILE A 333 -20.41 2.54 -1.93
C ILE A 333 -21.54 1.66 -1.43
N ASN A 334 -21.17 0.49 -0.87
CA ASN A 334 -22.14 -0.26 -0.08
C ASN A 334 -22.45 0.55 1.18
N PRO A 335 -23.67 1.07 1.35
CA PRO A 335 -24.00 1.94 2.48
C PRO A 335 -24.00 1.20 3.82
N PHE A 336 -23.95 -0.14 3.82
CA PHE A 336 -24.10 -0.95 5.02
C PHE A 336 -23.03 -2.03 5.13
N GLU A 337 -22.23 -1.97 6.19
CA GLU A 337 -21.34 -3.05 6.64
C GLU A 337 -22.10 -4.39 6.81
N SER A 338 -23.42 -4.31 7.08
CA SER A 338 -24.30 -5.46 7.26
C SER A 338 -24.44 -6.35 6.02
N ASP A 339 -24.12 -5.83 4.84
CA ASP A 339 -24.26 -6.58 3.59
C ASP A 339 -23.01 -7.39 3.23
N ILE A 340 -21.90 -7.19 3.92
CA ILE A 340 -20.71 -8.02 3.75
C ILE A 340 -20.95 -9.31 4.55
N ASN A 341 -20.98 -10.43 3.86
CA ASN A 341 -21.19 -11.72 4.48
C ASN A 341 -19.88 -12.49 4.67
N GLN A 342 -19.93 -13.55 5.51
CA GLN A 342 -18.77 -14.38 5.83
C GLN A 342 -18.16 -15.03 4.58
N GLN A 343 -18.96 -15.39 3.59
CA GLN A 343 -18.49 -16.01 2.35
C GLN A 343 -17.64 -15.02 1.53
N GLU A 344 -18.04 -13.76 1.44
CA GLU A 344 -17.26 -12.70 0.80
C GLU A 344 -15.95 -12.49 1.51
N ALA A 345 -15.93 -12.33 2.84
CA ALA A 345 -14.70 -12.17 3.60
C ALA A 345 -13.73 -13.34 3.38
N ASN A 346 -14.23 -14.58 3.43
CA ASN A 346 -13.42 -15.77 3.16
C ASN A 346 -12.85 -15.77 1.74
N GLN A 347 -13.64 -15.38 0.75
CA GLN A 347 -13.22 -15.33 -0.65
C GLN A 347 -12.11 -14.30 -0.87
N PHE A 348 -12.20 -13.13 -0.25
CA PHE A 348 -11.18 -12.09 -0.33
C PHE A 348 -9.83 -12.57 0.21
N VAL A 349 -9.83 -13.06 1.44
CA VAL A 349 -8.62 -13.56 2.08
C VAL A 349 -8.01 -14.69 1.26
N LYS A 350 -8.85 -15.60 0.74
CA LYS A 350 -8.40 -16.72 -0.09
C LYS A 350 -7.76 -16.26 -1.41
N ILE A 351 -8.34 -15.30 -2.12
CA ILE A 351 -7.80 -14.81 -3.39
C ILE A 351 -6.39 -14.25 -3.20
N PHE A 352 -6.19 -13.40 -2.19
CA PHE A 352 -4.87 -12.83 -1.94
C PHE A 352 -3.85 -13.88 -1.50
N LYS A 353 -4.28 -14.89 -0.73
CA LYS A 353 -3.45 -16.04 -0.40
C LYS A 353 -3.01 -16.80 -1.64
N ASP A 354 -3.96 -17.15 -2.51
CA ASP A 354 -3.69 -17.94 -3.73
C ASP A 354 -2.76 -17.19 -4.70
N LEU A 355 -2.76 -15.86 -4.67
CA LEU A 355 -1.88 -15.02 -5.48
C LEU A 355 -0.48 -14.82 -4.89
N GLY A 356 -0.20 -15.35 -3.70
CA GLY A 356 1.10 -15.21 -3.06
C GLY A 356 1.46 -13.77 -2.70
N ILE A 357 0.49 -12.95 -2.32
CA ILE A 357 0.69 -11.56 -1.90
C ILE A 357 1.49 -11.56 -0.59
N TRP A 358 2.54 -10.73 -0.52
CA TRP A 358 3.43 -10.64 0.64
C TRP A 358 2.74 -10.16 1.91
N GLY A 359 1.80 -9.23 1.78
CA GLY A 359 1.05 -8.70 2.92
C GLY A 359 -0.18 -7.90 2.50
N LEU A 360 -1.07 -7.69 3.44
CA LEU A 360 -2.37 -7.06 3.26
C LEU A 360 -2.67 -6.13 4.43
N ALA A 361 -3.16 -4.91 4.16
CA ALA A 361 -3.68 -4.01 5.19
C ALA A 361 -5.07 -3.48 4.79
N TYR A 362 -6.10 -3.85 5.55
CA TYR A 362 -7.45 -3.38 5.33
C TYR A 362 -7.58 -1.87 5.57
N TRP A 363 -8.23 -1.14 4.69
CA TRP A 363 -8.55 0.27 4.87
C TRP A 363 -9.97 0.41 5.40
N LYS A 364 -10.25 0.66 6.74
CA LYS A 364 -9.22 0.98 7.75
C LYS A 364 -9.70 0.60 9.17
N TRP A 365 -8.81 0.64 10.15
CA TRP A 365 -9.11 0.46 11.58
C TRP A 365 -10.02 1.56 12.14
N ASP A 366 -9.66 2.61 12.31
CA ASP A 366 -9.63 4.05 12.53
C ASP A 366 -10.71 4.71 13.40
N TYR A 367 -10.19 5.42 14.41
CA TYR A 367 -10.92 6.32 15.27
C TYR A 367 -11.16 7.72 14.66
N VAL A 368 -10.28 8.18 13.80
CA VAL A 368 -10.06 9.60 13.53
C VAL A 368 -10.79 10.13 12.30
N SER A 369 -11.40 9.30 11.48
CA SER A 369 -12.02 9.75 10.25
C SER A 369 -13.54 9.82 10.35
N LEU A 370 -14.05 11.03 10.50
CA LEU A 370 -15.46 11.32 10.37
C LEU A 370 -15.98 11.30 8.91
N GLN A 371 -15.05 11.28 7.92
CA GLN A 371 -15.42 11.43 6.51
C GLN A 371 -15.88 10.15 5.82
N THR A 372 -15.42 8.98 6.31
CA THR A 372 -15.78 7.68 5.74
C THR A 372 -15.96 6.64 6.86
N PRO A 373 -16.97 6.81 7.74
CA PRO A 373 -17.19 5.90 8.87
C PRO A 373 -17.45 4.46 8.41
N ASN A 374 -18.03 4.27 7.23
CA ASN A 374 -18.33 2.95 6.68
C ASN A 374 -17.08 2.09 6.39
N PHE A 375 -15.89 2.69 6.37
CA PHE A 375 -14.64 1.95 6.18
C PHE A 375 -14.05 1.46 7.50
N ASN A 376 -14.48 1.99 8.65
CA ASN A 376 -13.90 1.69 9.94
C ASN A 376 -14.29 0.28 10.40
N LEU A 377 -13.32 -0.43 10.99
CA LEU A 377 -13.56 -1.72 11.65
C LEU A 377 -13.98 -1.56 13.10
N ILE A 378 -13.88 -0.34 13.63
CA ILE A 378 -14.21 -0.01 15.01
C ILE A 378 -15.10 1.23 15.11
N SER A 379 -15.73 1.35 16.27
CA SER A 379 -16.31 2.57 16.82
C SER A 379 -15.81 2.78 18.26
N ILE A 380 -16.00 3.97 18.79
CA ILE A 380 -15.69 4.27 20.18
C ILE A 380 -17.01 4.39 20.95
N GLY A 381 -17.14 3.63 22.03
CA GLY A 381 -18.26 3.68 22.94
C GLY A 381 -18.24 4.94 23.83
N ASP A 382 -19.33 5.20 24.52
CA ASP A 382 -19.50 6.36 25.40
C ASP A 382 -18.44 6.45 26.53
N ASN A 383 -17.90 5.29 26.92
CA ASN A 383 -16.86 5.18 27.96
C ASN A 383 -15.43 5.29 27.39
N GLY A 384 -15.27 5.48 26.09
CA GLY A 384 -13.98 5.44 25.40
C GLY A 384 -13.53 4.04 24.96
N ASP A 385 -14.31 2.99 25.24
CA ASP A 385 -14.00 1.62 24.86
C ASP A 385 -14.02 1.45 23.33
N ILE A 386 -13.06 0.67 22.81
CA ILE A 386 -13.01 0.31 21.38
C ILE A 386 -13.99 -0.86 21.13
N ILE A 387 -14.94 -0.65 20.25
CA ILE A 387 -15.95 -1.62 19.86
C ILE A 387 -15.68 -2.06 18.42
N THR A 388 -15.33 -3.33 18.21
CA THR A 388 -15.18 -3.91 16.88
C THR A 388 -16.53 -4.18 16.24
N ASN A 389 -16.63 -3.90 14.94
CA ASN A 389 -17.86 -4.13 14.20
C ASN A 389 -18.01 -5.60 13.71
N LYS A 390 -19.14 -5.89 13.06
CA LYS A 390 -19.42 -7.22 12.51
C LYS A 390 -18.39 -7.64 11.47
N TYR A 391 -17.89 -6.70 10.65
CA TYR A 391 -16.96 -7.03 9.58
C TYR A 391 -15.58 -7.43 10.11
N PHE A 392 -15.09 -6.79 11.17
CA PHE A 392 -13.88 -7.23 11.85
C PHE A 392 -13.97 -8.71 12.25
N LYS A 393 -15.08 -9.11 12.84
CA LYS A 393 -15.30 -10.51 13.24
C LYS A 393 -15.37 -11.48 12.05
N GLN A 394 -15.91 -11.04 10.93
CA GLN A 394 -15.92 -11.84 9.69
C GLN A 394 -14.51 -12.01 9.12
N LEU A 395 -13.68 -10.95 9.17
CA LEU A 395 -12.27 -11.04 8.78
C LEU A 395 -11.48 -11.97 9.71
N GLU A 396 -11.69 -11.89 11.01
CA GLU A 396 -11.10 -12.80 11.99
C GLU A 396 -11.40 -14.28 11.65
N VAL A 397 -12.66 -14.63 11.37
CA VAL A 397 -13.04 -15.99 10.95
C VAL A 397 -12.40 -16.37 9.62
N ALA A 398 -12.35 -15.44 8.67
CA ALA A 398 -11.74 -15.68 7.36
C ALA A 398 -10.23 -15.95 7.47
N LEU A 399 -9.53 -15.22 8.35
CA LEU A 399 -8.11 -15.41 8.62
C LEU A 399 -7.84 -16.77 9.25
N LYS A 400 -8.51 -17.08 10.33
CA LYS A 400 -8.39 -18.39 11.02
C LYS A 400 -8.66 -19.56 10.07
N SER A 401 -9.61 -19.42 9.15
CA SER A 401 -9.94 -20.45 8.17
C SER A 401 -8.87 -20.63 7.09
N ASN A 402 -8.27 -19.54 6.63
CA ASN A 402 -7.28 -19.57 5.54
C ASN A 402 -5.83 -19.73 6.02
N TYR A 403 -5.54 -19.34 7.28
CA TYR A 403 -4.19 -19.37 7.87
C TYR A 403 -4.23 -20.01 9.28
N PRO A 404 -4.61 -21.29 9.41
CA PRO A 404 -4.81 -21.94 10.71
C PRO A 404 -3.55 -22.00 11.57
N ASN A 405 -2.36 -21.95 10.98
CA ASN A 405 -1.09 -22.03 11.71
C ASN A 405 -0.59 -20.69 12.25
N GLN A 406 -1.20 -19.55 11.85
CA GLN A 406 -0.81 -18.22 12.36
C GLN A 406 -1.59 -17.82 13.63
N SER A 407 -2.70 -18.49 13.92
CA SER A 407 -3.54 -18.18 15.09
C SER A 407 -3.00 -18.69 16.43
N ASN A 408 -1.84 -19.36 16.43
CA ASN A 408 -1.22 -19.97 17.61
C ASN A 408 0.15 -19.39 17.97
N GLN A 409 0.56 -18.31 17.36
CA GLN A 409 1.77 -17.54 17.69
C GLN A 409 1.40 -16.24 18.38
#